data_9e07b5f196abf975e3ab8e529f400226
#
_entry.id   9e07b5f196abf975e3ab8e529f400226
#
_cell.length_a   1.000
_cell.length_b   1.000
_cell.length_c   1.000
_cell.angle_alpha   90.00
_cell.angle_beta   90.00
_cell.angle_gamma   90.00
#
_symmetry.space_group_name_H-M   'P 1'
#
loop_
_entity.id
_entity.type
_entity.pdbx_description
1 polymer ?
#
loop_
_entity_poly.entity_id
_entity_poly.type
_entity_poly.pdbx_seq_one_letter_code
_entity_poly.pdbx_strand_id
1 'polypeptide(L)'
;QGHAFTDRRQVIDRAALSHALLELSEHHPADSQDLRRAVLEKLKKALTTGHAEVRHRFEDDPSGNLVLKANCYLLDQLIRVLYDFTTEVVYRATNPTASERIGLVAIGGYGRGELAPFSDIDLLFLLPYKQTPWGEQVVEYILYILWDMRLKVGHATRTVGECIRLSHSDLTIRTTLLEGRYLWGEETLFKEMKARFDKEVVAHTGPDFIEGKLAERDTRHQRMGDSRYLLEPNVKDGKGGLRDLHTLFWIAKYLYQVDDVAQ
;
A
#
# COMPACT_ATOMS: atom_id res chain seq x y z
N GLN A 1 -21.64 9.75 15.51
CA GLN A 1 -22.14 9.38 14.19
C GLN A 1 -20.98 9.59 13.23
N GLY A 2 -20.38 8.50 12.76
CA GLY A 2 -19.25 8.59 11.81
C GLY A 2 -19.80 9.07 10.47
N HIS A 3 -19.32 10.21 10.00
CA HIS A 3 -19.61 10.69 8.66
C HIS A 3 -19.09 9.64 7.65
N ALA A 4 -19.99 9.12 6.82
CA ALA A 4 -19.62 8.16 5.79
C ALA A 4 -18.87 8.87 4.67
N PHE A 5 -17.77 8.28 4.19
CA PHE A 5 -17.06 8.75 3.00
C PHE A 5 -17.94 8.49 1.76
N THR A 6 -18.76 9.48 1.41
CA THR A 6 -19.71 9.47 0.30
C THR A 6 -19.12 10.15 -0.94
N ASP A 7 -19.79 10.02 -2.06
CA ASP A 7 -19.45 10.72 -3.32
C ASP A 7 -17.99 10.53 -3.80
N ARG A 8 -17.55 9.30 -3.76
CA ARG A 8 -16.17 8.91 -4.06
C ARG A 8 -15.70 9.30 -5.45
N ARG A 9 -16.64 9.41 -6.42
CA ARG A 9 -16.32 9.80 -7.81
C ARG A 9 -15.80 11.22 -7.92
N GLN A 10 -16.17 12.12 -7.01
CA GLN A 10 -15.64 13.49 -6.99
C GLN A 10 -14.16 13.53 -6.61
N VAL A 11 -13.70 12.57 -5.79
CA VAL A 11 -12.28 12.43 -5.45
C VAL A 11 -11.50 11.88 -6.63
N ILE A 12 -12.00 10.83 -7.28
CA ILE A 12 -11.45 10.27 -8.51
C ILE A 12 -12.50 9.41 -9.22
N ASP A 13 -12.74 9.68 -10.49
CA ASP A 13 -13.51 8.81 -11.37
C ASP A 13 -12.58 7.85 -12.10
N ARG A 14 -12.45 6.62 -11.56
CA ARG A 14 -11.62 5.56 -12.12
C ARG A 14 -12.00 5.23 -13.55
N ALA A 15 -13.30 5.15 -13.87
CA ALA A 15 -13.76 4.75 -15.19
C ALA A 15 -13.39 5.80 -16.25
N ALA A 16 -13.61 7.08 -15.91
CA ALA A 16 -13.23 8.19 -16.80
C ALA A 16 -11.71 8.27 -16.99
N LEU A 17 -10.92 8.03 -15.93
CA LEU A 17 -9.46 8.01 -16.02
C LEU A 17 -8.96 6.85 -16.88
N SER A 18 -9.49 5.63 -16.68
CA SER A 18 -9.14 4.45 -17.50
C SER A 18 -9.45 4.69 -18.96
N HIS A 19 -10.63 5.23 -19.29
CA HIS A 19 -11.02 5.55 -20.65
C HIS A 19 -10.05 6.58 -21.28
N ALA A 20 -9.72 7.64 -20.55
CA ALA A 20 -8.79 8.66 -21.04
C ALA A 20 -7.38 8.13 -21.30
N LEU A 21 -6.90 7.11 -20.54
CA LEU A 21 -5.62 6.47 -20.82
C LEU A 21 -5.69 5.54 -22.04
N LEU A 22 -6.81 4.84 -22.23
CA LEU A 22 -7.02 4.01 -23.42
C LEU A 22 -7.07 4.86 -24.71
N GLU A 23 -7.76 6.00 -24.70
CA GLU A 23 -7.77 6.95 -25.83
C GLU A 23 -6.33 7.41 -26.20
N LEU A 24 -5.47 7.66 -25.20
CA LEU A 24 -4.07 8.02 -25.47
C LEU A 24 -3.33 6.90 -26.22
N SER A 25 -3.61 5.65 -25.89
CA SER A 25 -2.96 4.50 -26.53
C SER A 25 -3.40 4.26 -27.98
N GLU A 26 -4.52 4.80 -28.41
CA GLU A 26 -4.96 4.77 -29.80
C GLU A 26 -4.12 5.70 -30.71
N HIS A 27 -3.50 6.73 -30.12
CA HIS A 27 -2.74 7.75 -30.83
C HIS A 27 -1.22 7.62 -30.68
N HIS A 28 -0.74 6.72 -29.83
CA HIS A 28 0.68 6.54 -29.54
C HIS A 28 1.05 5.04 -29.47
N PRO A 29 2.21 4.62 -29.98
CA PRO A 29 2.69 3.26 -29.77
C PRO A 29 2.83 2.92 -28.27
N ALA A 30 2.51 1.69 -27.88
CA ALA A 30 2.43 1.26 -26.47
C ALA A 30 3.72 1.48 -25.65
N ASP A 31 4.88 1.36 -26.28
CA ASP A 31 6.21 1.49 -25.69
C ASP A 31 6.85 2.88 -25.90
N SER A 32 6.11 3.84 -26.49
CA SER A 32 6.65 5.15 -26.83
C SER A 32 6.81 6.05 -25.59
N GLN A 33 7.86 6.88 -25.62
CA GLN A 33 8.09 7.89 -24.60
C GLN A 33 6.95 8.97 -24.59
N ASP A 34 6.34 9.22 -25.74
CA ASP A 34 5.24 10.18 -25.86
C ASP A 34 3.99 9.66 -25.15
N LEU A 35 3.65 8.36 -25.31
CA LEU A 35 2.58 7.74 -24.55
C LEU A 35 2.85 7.83 -23.05
N ARG A 36 4.05 7.45 -22.62
CA ARG A 36 4.42 7.52 -21.20
C ARG A 36 4.28 8.92 -20.63
N ARG A 37 4.71 9.95 -21.37
CA ARG A 37 4.56 11.35 -20.97
C ARG A 37 3.09 11.75 -20.86
N ALA A 38 2.27 11.41 -21.86
CA ALA A 38 0.85 11.73 -21.88
C ALA A 38 0.09 11.04 -20.72
N VAL A 39 0.40 9.76 -20.44
CA VAL A 39 -0.12 9.01 -19.29
C VAL A 39 0.26 9.68 -17.97
N LEU A 40 1.53 10.04 -17.80
CA LEU A 40 2.02 10.72 -16.61
C LEU A 40 1.30 12.04 -16.35
N GLU A 41 1.09 12.86 -17.38
CA GLU A 41 0.35 14.12 -17.29
C GLU A 41 -1.11 13.91 -16.85
N LYS A 42 -1.79 12.90 -17.40
CA LYS A 42 -3.17 12.56 -17.01
C LYS A 42 -3.26 12.11 -15.56
N LEU A 43 -2.34 11.24 -15.13
CA LEU A 43 -2.29 10.74 -13.75
C LEU A 43 -1.94 11.86 -12.75
N LYS A 44 -0.99 12.74 -13.08
CA LYS A 44 -0.67 13.94 -12.27
C LYS A 44 -1.88 14.84 -12.11
N LYS A 45 -2.62 15.09 -13.20
CA LYS A 45 -3.84 15.89 -13.15
C LYS A 45 -4.89 15.25 -12.25
N ALA A 46 -5.14 13.95 -12.40
CA ALA A 46 -6.09 13.22 -11.56
C ALA A 46 -5.70 13.28 -10.07
N LEU A 47 -4.41 13.08 -9.75
CA LEU A 47 -3.89 13.18 -8.39
C LEU A 47 -4.09 14.59 -7.80
N THR A 48 -3.73 15.63 -8.54
CA THR A 48 -3.85 17.02 -8.10
C THR A 48 -5.31 17.41 -7.87
N THR A 49 -6.19 17.03 -8.78
CA THR A 49 -7.63 17.27 -8.63
C THR A 49 -8.21 16.53 -7.43
N GLY A 50 -7.83 15.26 -7.26
CA GLY A 50 -8.27 14.46 -6.11
C GLY A 50 -7.80 15.03 -4.77
N HIS A 51 -6.54 15.46 -4.68
CA HIS A 51 -6.03 16.11 -3.47
C HIS A 51 -6.75 17.44 -3.17
N ALA A 52 -7.07 18.23 -4.20
CA ALA A 52 -7.84 19.46 -4.03
C ALA A 52 -9.25 19.18 -3.47
N GLU A 53 -9.91 18.13 -3.97
CA GLU A 53 -11.21 17.70 -3.46
C GLU A 53 -11.11 17.20 -2.01
N VAL A 54 -10.11 16.40 -1.67
CA VAL A 54 -9.89 15.93 -0.28
C VAL A 54 -9.67 17.11 0.67
N ARG A 55 -8.91 18.11 0.23
CA ARG A 55 -8.67 19.34 0.99
C ARG A 55 -9.95 20.15 1.17
N HIS A 56 -10.73 20.34 0.13
CA HIS A 56 -12.03 21.03 0.18
C HIS A 56 -12.96 20.38 1.22
N ARG A 57 -13.09 19.05 1.19
CA ARG A 57 -13.89 18.31 2.17
C ARG A 57 -13.41 18.48 3.60
N PHE A 58 -12.10 18.56 3.81
CA PHE A 58 -11.54 18.81 5.13
C PHE A 58 -11.81 20.24 5.62
N GLU A 59 -11.82 21.21 4.72
CA GLU A 59 -12.18 22.60 5.05
C GLU A 59 -13.66 22.74 5.45
N ASP A 60 -14.55 21.92 4.84
CA ASP A 60 -15.97 21.88 5.17
C ASP A 60 -16.26 21.07 6.44
N ASP A 61 -15.59 19.93 6.60
CA ASP A 61 -15.72 19.05 7.79
C ASP A 61 -14.33 18.55 8.22
N PRO A 62 -13.70 19.18 9.22
CA PRO A 62 -12.32 18.91 9.62
C PRO A 62 -12.15 17.56 10.34
N SER A 63 -12.49 16.47 9.66
CA SER A 63 -12.29 15.10 10.11
C SER A 63 -11.03 14.49 9.55
N GLY A 64 -9.99 14.34 10.40
CA GLY A 64 -8.73 13.69 10.01
C GLY A 64 -8.92 12.25 9.49
N ASN A 65 -9.84 11.49 10.07
CA ASN A 65 -10.15 10.12 9.63
C ASN A 65 -10.71 10.09 8.20
N LEU A 66 -11.59 11.05 7.84
CA LEU A 66 -12.10 11.15 6.48
C LEU A 66 -10.98 11.48 5.47
N VAL A 67 -10.05 12.37 5.85
CA VAL A 67 -8.87 12.69 5.01
C VAL A 67 -8.01 11.45 4.76
N LEU A 68 -7.69 10.69 5.81
CA LEU A 68 -6.90 9.46 5.69
C LEU A 68 -7.53 8.46 4.71
N LYS A 69 -8.83 8.22 4.87
CA LYS A 69 -9.60 7.31 4.00
C LYS A 69 -9.73 7.83 2.57
N ALA A 70 -9.94 9.12 2.39
CA ALA A 70 -10.07 9.74 1.07
C ALA A 70 -8.75 9.71 0.30
N ASN A 71 -7.63 10.02 0.94
CA ASN A 71 -6.30 9.90 0.34
C ASN A 71 -5.97 8.45 -0.02
N CYS A 72 -6.26 7.51 0.87
CA CYS A 72 -6.08 6.09 0.60
C CYS A 72 -6.90 5.67 -0.62
N TYR A 73 -8.17 6.04 -0.68
CA TYR A 73 -9.04 5.74 -1.81
C TYR A 73 -8.51 6.34 -3.13
N LEU A 74 -8.09 7.61 -3.12
CA LEU A 74 -7.52 8.29 -4.29
C LEU A 74 -6.35 7.50 -4.88
N LEU A 75 -5.40 7.13 -4.03
CA LEU A 75 -4.23 6.40 -4.47
C LEU A 75 -4.53 4.95 -4.85
N ASP A 76 -5.44 4.29 -4.15
CA ASP A 76 -5.93 2.95 -4.54
C ASP A 76 -6.46 2.95 -5.98
N GLN A 77 -7.34 3.89 -6.32
CA GLN A 77 -7.93 3.94 -7.66
C GLN A 77 -6.88 4.30 -8.72
N LEU A 78 -5.99 5.24 -8.43
CA LEU A 78 -4.94 5.66 -9.36
C LEU A 78 -3.96 4.50 -9.65
N ILE A 79 -3.54 3.78 -8.64
CA ILE A 79 -2.63 2.63 -8.78
C ILE A 79 -3.31 1.48 -9.54
N ARG A 80 -4.60 1.23 -9.29
CA ARG A 80 -5.39 0.23 -10.03
C ARG A 80 -5.46 0.55 -11.51
N VAL A 81 -5.76 1.80 -11.87
CA VAL A 81 -5.78 2.25 -13.27
C VAL A 81 -4.41 2.10 -13.91
N LEU A 82 -3.35 2.50 -13.21
CA LEU A 82 -1.98 2.37 -13.70
C LEU A 82 -1.60 0.90 -13.90
N TYR A 83 -1.98 0.02 -12.99
CA TYR A 83 -1.74 -1.42 -13.11
C TYR A 83 -2.44 -2.01 -14.34
N ASP A 84 -3.76 -1.76 -14.48
CA ASP A 84 -4.56 -2.26 -15.61
C ASP A 84 -3.96 -1.75 -16.94
N PHE A 85 -3.67 -0.46 -17.04
CA PHE A 85 -3.06 0.13 -18.22
C PHE A 85 -1.70 -0.49 -18.55
N THR A 86 -0.87 -0.73 -17.54
CA THR A 86 0.46 -1.33 -17.74
C THR A 86 0.37 -2.76 -18.25
N THR A 87 -0.54 -3.56 -17.70
CA THR A 87 -0.64 -5.00 -18.02
C THR A 87 -1.48 -5.30 -19.27
N GLU A 88 -2.42 -4.45 -19.60
CA GLU A 88 -3.35 -4.64 -20.72
C GLU A 88 -2.92 -3.91 -21.99
N VAL A 89 -2.18 -2.80 -21.86
CA VAL A 89 -1.78 -1.94 -22.98
C VAL A 89 -0.28 -1.95 -23.21
N VAL A 90 0.52 -1.58 -22.18
CA VAL A 90 1.97 -1.37 -22.37
C VAL A 90 2.72 -2.71 -22.49
N TYR A 91 2.48 -3.63 -21.57
CA TYR A 91 3.12 -4.94 -21.52
C TYR A 91 2.10 -6.08 -21.58
N ARG A 92 1.25 -6.05 -22.60
CA ARG A 92 0.24 -7.08 -22.78
C ARG A 92 0.88 -8.45 -23.03
N ALA A 93 0.64 -9.40 -22.13
CA ALA A 93 1.02 -10.77 -22.33
C ALA A 93 0.16 -11.43 -23.42
N THR A 94 0.74 -11.85 -24.53
CA THR A 94 0.00 -12.46 -25.64
C THR A 94 -0.51 -13.87 -25.32
N ASN A 95 0.27 -14.63 -24.52
CA ASN A 95 -0.09 -15.96 -24.04
C ASN A 95 0.28 -16.05 -22.55
N PRO A 96 -0.54 -15.47 -21.65
CA PRO A 96 -0.23 -15.46 -20.23
C PRO A 96 -0.21 -16.89 -19.67
N THR A 97 0.88 -17.25 -19.03
CA THR A 97 1.00 -18.48 -18.24
C THR A 97 0.73 -18.21 -16.77
N ALA A 98 0.79 -19.26 -15.96
CA ALA A 98 0.69 -19.09 -14.51
C ALA A 98 1.81 -18.22 -13.91
N SER A 99 2.89 -17.95 -14.69
CA SER A 99 4.02 -17.09 -14.27
C SER A 99 3.77 -15.61 -14.48
N GLU A 100 2.93 -15.23 -15.45
CA GLU A 100 2.59 -13.83 -15.75
C GLU A 100 1.38 -13.38 -14.93
N ARG A 101 1.49 -13.53 -13.61
CA ARG A 101 0.48 -13.08 -12.64
C ARG A 101 1.15 -12.26 -11.56
N ILE A 102 0.58 -11.12 -11.24
CA ILE A 102 1.07 -10.23 -10.19
C ILE A 102 -0.12 -9.83 -9.31
N GLY A 103 0.00 -10.08 -8.00
CA GLY A 103 -0.87 -9.50 -7.00
C GLY A 103 -0.24 -8.22 -6.45
N LEU A 104 -1.01 -7.16 -6.35
CA LEU A 104 -0.57 -5.89 -5.77
C LEU A 104 -1.16 -5.76 -4.38
N VAL A 105 -0.30 -5.57 -3.39
CA VAL A 105 -0.65 -5.52 -1.97
C VAL A 105 -0.15 -4.20 -1.38
N ALA A 106 -1.05 -3.48 -0.72
CA ALA A 106 -0.68 -2.33 0.11
C ALA A 106 -0.17 -2.86 1.45
N ILE A 107 0.96 -2.34 1.92
CA ILE A 107 1.62 -2.78 3.15
C ILE A 107 1.95 -1.58 4.04
N GLY A 108 2.40 -1.83 5.27
CA GLY A 108 2.72 -0.78 6.23
C GLY A 108 1.52 0.13 6.55
N GLY A 109 1.75 1.43 6.68
CA GLY A 109 0.69 2.42 6.93
C GLY A 109 -0.39 2.43 5.86
N TYR A 110 0.01 2.29 4.61
CA TYR A 110 -0.90 2.20 3.47
C TYR A 110 -1.75 0.92 3.50
N GLY A 111 -1.20 -0.17 4.04
CA GLY A 111 -1.93 -1.43 4.23
C GLY A 111 -3.12 -1.30 5.16
N ARG A 112 -3.05 -0.47 6.20
CA ARG A 112 -4.18 -0.22 7.12
C ARG A 112 -5.36 0.50 6.51
N GLY A 113 -5.25 0.98 5.27
CA GLY A 113 -6.30 1.77 4.62
C GLY A 113 -6.38 3.22 5.09
N GLU A 114 -5.32 3.70 5.73
CA GLU A 114 -5.18 5.04 6.28
C GLU A 114 -3.90 5.69 5.74
N LEU A 115 -4.05 6.76 4.98
CA LEU A 115 -2.92 7.43 4.37
C LEU A 115 -2.95 8.93 4.66
N ALA A 116 -2.04 9.39 5.52
CA ALA A 116 -1.88 10.80 5.80
C ALA A 116 -1.35 11.55 4.54
N PRO A 117 -1.67 12.84 4.38
CA PRO A 117 -1.06 13.64 3.35
C PRO A 117 0.48 13.54 3.42
N PHE A 118 1.12 13.37 2.25
CA PHE A 118 2.58 13.22 2.09
C PHE A 118 3.22 11.97 2.73
N SER A 119 2.42 11.02 3.21
CA SER A 119 2.94 9.72 3.67
C SER A 119 3.51 8.91 2.53
N ASP A 120 4.45 8.05 2.88
CA ASP A 120 5.01 7.07 1.96
C ASP A 120 3.94 6.02 1.59
N ILE A 121 4.00 5.54 0.35
CA ILE A 121 3.17 4.45 -0.16
C ILE A 121 4.06 3.21 -0.16
N ASP A 122 3.67 2.18 0.56
CA ASP A 122 4.40 0.93 0.58
C ASP A 122 3.63 -0.15 -0.19
N LEU A 123 4.28 -0.72 -1.21
CA LEU A 123 3.73 -1.72 -2.11
C LEU A 123 4.51 -3.03 -2.07
N LEU A 124 3.78 -4.14 -2.04
CA LEU A 124 4.32 -5.46 -2.30
C LEU A 124 3.75 -5.98 -3.62
N PHE A 125 4.64 -6.25 -4.58
CA PHE A 125 4.34 -6.97 -5.80
C PHE A 125 4.51 -8.46 -5.52
N LEU A 126 3.39 -9.17 -5.48
CA LEU A 126 3.34 -10.56 -5.10
C LEU A 126 3.32 -11.45 -6.34
N LEU A 127 4.32 -12.32 -6.44
CA LEU A 127 4.52 -13.23 -7.56
C LEU A 127 4.15 -14.66 -7.17
N PRO A 128 3.75 -15.52 -8.14
CA PRO A 128 3.37 -16.89 -7.84
C PRO A 128 4.55 -17.74 -7.31
N TYR A 129 5.60 -17.92 -8.10
CA TYR A 129 6.73 -18.78 -7.72
C TYR A 129 8.09 -18.34 -8.27
N LYS A 130 8.12 -17.42 -9.22
CA LYS A 130 9.37 -16.86 -9.78
C LYS A 130 9.17 -15.48 -10.37
N GLN A 131 10.23 -14.72 -10.42
CA GLN A 131 10.30 -13.48 -11.18
C GLN A 131 10.45 -13.79 -12.68
N THR A 132 9.73 -13.05 -13.51
CA THR A 132 9.79 -13.16 -14.96
C THR A 132 10.20 -11.82 -15.56
N PRO A 133 10.81 -11.79 -16.78
CA PRO A 133 11.10 -10.53 -17.45
C PRO A 133 9.88 -9.64 -17.65
N TRP A 134 8.72 -10.24 -17.93
CA TRP A 134 7.45 -9.52 -18.01
C TRP A 134 7.09 -8.86 -16.68
N GLY A 135 7.17 -9.62 -15.58
CA GLY A 135 6.89 -9.10 -14.23
C GLY A 135 7.83 -7.96 -13.85
N GLU A 136 9.12 -8.06 -14.18
CA GLU A 136 10.10 -6.98 -13.96
C GLU A 136 9.70 -5.71 -14.71
N GLN A 137 9.37 -5.81 -15.99
CA GLN A 137 8.96 -4.67 -16.82
C GLN A 137 7.69 -4.00 -16.27
N VAL A 138 6.68 -4.78 -15.85
CA VAL A 138 5.45 -4.27 -15.28
C VAL A 138 5.74 -3.51 -13.98
N VAL A 139 6.49 -4.11 -13.06
CA VAL A 139 6.86 -3.50 -11.78
C VAL A 139 7.65 -2.21 -12.00
N GLU A 140 8.68 -2.24 -12.84
CA GLU A 140 9.50 -1.07 -13.14
C GLU A 140 8.68 0.08 -13.73
N TYR A 141 7.82 -0.20 -14.70
CA TYR A 141 6.99 0.82 -15.32
C TYR A 141 6.08 1.50 -14.29
N ILE A 142 5.39 0.72 -13.44
CA ILE A 142 4.52 1.24 -12.39
C ILE A 142 5.33 2.13 -11.43
N LEU A 143 6.47 1.64 -10.95
CA LEU A 143 7.31 2.39 -10.00
C LEU A 143 7.84 3.69 -10.61
N TYR A 144 8.33 3.65 -11.86
CA TYR A 144 8.83 4.86 -12.53
C TYR A 144 7.73 5.92 -12.72
N ILE A 145 6.52 5.52 -13.09
CA ILE A 145 5.39 6.47 -13.18
C ILE A 145 5.08 7.07 -11.82
N LEU A 146 5.01 6.27 -10.76
CA LEU A 146 4.74 6.76 -9.40
C LEU A 146 5.83 7.72 -8.90
N TRP A 147 7.11 7.42 -9.15
CA TRP A 147 8.23 8.31 -8.81
C TRP A 147 8.22 9.60 -9.64
N ASP A 148 7.93 9.52 -10.95
CA ASP A 148 7.78 10.69 -11.82
C ASP A 148 6.60 11.58 -11.39
N MET A 149 5.60 11.01 -10.71
CA MET A 149 4.53 11.75 -10.03
C MET A 149 5.00 12.38 -8.70
N ARG A 150 6.26 12.20 -8.31
CA ARG A 150 6.85 12.65 -7.04
C ARG A 150 6.22 12.01 -5.81
N LEU A 151 5.65 10.83 -5.95
CA LEU A 151 5.19 10.03 -4.83
C LEU A 151 6.40 9.31 -4.18
N LYS A 152 6.40 9.25 -2.88
CA LYS A 152 7.37 8.46 -2.12
C LYS A 152 6.87 7.03 -2.04
N VAL A 153 7.53 6.13 -2.73
CA VAL A 153 7.10 4.74 -2.84
C VAL A 153 8.20 3.81 -2.34
N GLY A 154 7.91 3.14 -1.22
CA GLY A 154 8.63 1.95 -0.79
C GLY A 154 8.04 0.73 -1.51
N HIS A 155 8.89 -0.21 -1.90
CA HIS A 155 8.40 -1.40 -2.58
C HIS A 155 9.22 -2.65 -2.26
N ALA A 156 8.57 -3.79 -2.43
CA ALA A 156 9.21 -5.09 -2.47
C ALA A 156 8.54 -5.94 -3.56
N THR A 157 9.33 -6.79 -4.23
CA THR A 157 8.84 -7.81 -5.14
C THR A 157 9.23 -9.16 -4.58
N ARG A 158 8.25 -10.03 -4.28
CA ARG A 158 8.48 -11.32 -3.64
C ARG A 158 7.50 -12.36 -4.13
N THR A 159 7.95 -13.58 -4.18
CA THR A 159 7.05 -14.73 -4.32
C THR A 159 6.32 -15.00 -3.00
N VAL A 160 5.18 -15.71 -3.07
CA VAL A 160 4.45 -16.16 -1.88
C VAL A 160 5.39 -16.95 -0.95
N GLY A 161 6.18 -17.88 -1.50
CA GLY A 161 7.14 -18.67 -0.73
C GLY A 161 8.20 -17.83 -0.03
N GLU A 162 8.73 -16.78 -0.68
CA GLU A 162 9.69 -15.85 -0.06
C GLU A 162 9.07 -15.04 1.06
N CYS A 163 7.82 -14.58 0.90
CA CYS A 163 7.09 -13.89 1.97
C CYS A 163 7.04 -14.75 3.23
N ILE A 164 6.65 -16.02 3.10
CA ILE A 164 6.56 -16.95 4.25
C ILE A 164 7.95 -17.22 4.83
N ARG A 165 8.93 -17.58 4.01
CA ARG A 165 10.29 -17.88 4.47
C ARG A 165 10.92 -16.70 5.24
N LEU A 166 10.83 -15.50 4.68
CA LEU A 166 11.41 -14.30 5.31
C LEU A 166 10.69 -13.90 6.59
N SER A 167 9.37 -14.09 6.68
CA SER A 167 8.61 -13.75 7.88
C SER A 167 8.94 -14.62 9.09
N HIS A 168 9.55 -15.79 8.90
CA HIS A 168 10.05 -16.59 10.03
C HIS A 168 11.24 -15.95 10.74
N SER A 169 12.11 -15.26 10.02
CA SER A 169 13.36 -14.70 10.53
C SER A 169 13.35 -13.18 10.73
N ASP A 170 12.42 -12.45 10.10
CA ASP A 170 12.38 -11.00 10.11
C ASP A 170 11.07 -10.48 10.68
N LEU A 171 11.13 -9.85 11.85
CA LEU A 171 9.99 -9.27 12.55
C LEU A 171 9.35 -8.11 11.78
N THR A 172 10.14 -7.33 11.02
CA THR A 172 9.64 -6.23 10.20
C THR A 172 8.80 -6.77 9.06
N ILE A 173 9.28 -7.82 8.37
CA ILE A 173 8.53 -8.48 7.29
C ILE A 173 7.25 -9.11 7.85
N ARG A 174 7.33 -9.74 9.03
CA ARG A 174 6.17 -10.32 9.71
C ARG A 174 5.11 -9.27 10.00
N THR A 175 5.50 -8.11 10.50
CA THR A 175 4.60 -6.97 10.75
C THR A 175 4.02 -6.43 9.44
N THR A 176 4.84 -6.32 8.41
CA THR A 176 4.44 -5.85 7.08
C THR A 176 3.37 -6.75 6.46
N LEU A 177 3.53 -8.07 6.55
CA LEU A 177 2.53 -9.02 6.03
C LEU A 177 1.25 -9.03 6.87
N LEU A 178 1.35 -8.82 8.18
CA LEU A 178 0.20 -8.68 9.07
C LEU A 178 -0.70 -7.51 8.68
N GLU A 179 -0.12 -6.41 8.21
CA GLU A 179 -0.83 -5.21 7.74
C GLU A 179 -1.19 -5.26 6.26
N GLY A 180 -0.81 -6.33 5.55
CA GLY A 180 -1.05 -6.47 4.13
C GLY A 180 -2.54 -6.41 3.77
N ARG A 181 -2.88 -5.55 2.81
CA ARG A 181 -4.22 -5.38 2.26
C ARG A 181 -4.17 -5.57 0.74
N TYR A 182 -5.05 -6.46 0.22
CA TYR A 182 -5.18 -6.62 -1.23
C TYR A 182 -5.56 -5.29 -1.87
N LEU A 183 -4.79 -4.90 -2.88
CA LEU A 183 -5.02 -3.67 -3.63
C LEU A 183 -5.61 -3.95 -5.01
N TRP A 184 -4.95 -4.79 -5.83
CA TRP A 184 -5.38 -5.12 -7.19
C TRP A 184 -4.63 -6.31 -7.79
N GLY A 185 -4.98 -6.71 -9.02
CA GLY A 185 -4.33 -7.78 -9.77
C GLY A 185 -4.78 -9.17 -9.36
N GLU A 186 -3.86 -10.12 -9.26
CA GLU A 186 -4.17 -11.53 -8.97
C GLU A 186 -4.48 -11.76 -7.48
N GLU A 187 -5.76 -11.76 -7.13
CA GLU A 187 -6.23 -11.89 -5.75
C GLU A 187 -5.90 -13.25 -5.12
N THR A 188 -5.82 -14.30 -5.92
CA THR A 188 -5.53 -15.65 -5.42
C THR A 188 -4.17 -15.74 -4.77
N LEU A 189 -3.18 -15.00 -5.28
CA LEU A 189 -1.85 -14.91 -4.67
C LEU A 189 -1.89 -14.29 -3.27
N PHE A 190 -2.69 -13.23 -3.11
CA PHE A 190 -2.86 -12.60 -1.80
C PHE A 190 -3.56 -13.55 -0.81
N LYS A 191 -4.62 -14.23 -1.24
CA LYS A 191 -5.34 -15.20 -0.41
C LYS A 191 -4.44 -16.36 0.00
N GLU A 192 -3.64 -16.89 -0.93
CA GLU A 192 -2.66 -17.94 -0.66
C GLU A 192 -1.61 -17.46 0.37
N MET A 193 -1.01 -16.30 0.12
CA MET A 193 -0.02 -15.71 1.02
C MET A 193 -0.59 -15.52 2.42
N LYS A 194 -1.80 -14.96 2.54
CA LYS A 194 -2.46 -14.72 3.82
C LYS A 194 -2.74 -16.03 4.57
N ALA A 195 -3.34 -17.02 3.90
CA ALA A 195 -3.64 -18.32 4.50
C ALA A 195 -2.38 -19.04 4.98
N ARG A 196 -1.31 -19.02 4.18
CA ARG A 196 -0.02 -19.61 4.56
C ARG A 196 0.64 -18.86 5.69
N PHE A 197 0.61 -17.53 5.66
CA PHE A 197 1.16 -16.69 6.74
C PHE A 197 0.47 -16.99 8.08
N ASP A 198 -0.85 -17.05 8.10
CA ASP A 198 -1.60 -17.32 9.31
C ASP A 198 -1.31 -18.74 9.85
N LYS A 199 -1.27 -19.75 8.96
CA LYS A 199 -1.06 -21.14 9.34
C LYS A 199 0.39 -21.49 9.69
N GLU A 200 1.36 -21.03 8.89
CA GLU A 200 2.75 -21.45 8.98
C GLU A 200 3.57 -20.54 9.92
N VAL A 201 3.16 -19.27 10.08
CA VAL A 201 3.91 -18.29 10.86
C VAL A 201 3.16 -17.87 12.13
N VAL A 202 1.98 -17.22 11.97
CA VAL A 202 1.25 -16.62 13.10
C VAL A 202 0.89 -17.65 14.17
N ALA A 203 0.39 -18.81 13.75
CA ALA A 203 -0.03 -19.88 14.67
C ALA A 203 1.08 -20.37 15.61
N HIS A 204 2.35 -20.16 15.28
CA HIS A 204 3.48 -20.76 15.98
C HIS A 204 4.44 -19.76 16.64
N THR A 205 4.29 -18.45 16.38
CA THR A 205 5.29 -17.44 16.76
C THR A 205 4.72 -16.27 17.59
N GLY A 206 3.59 -16.49 18.27
CA GLY A 206 2.94 -15.47 19.09
C GLY A 206 3.85 -14.88 20.17
N PRO A 207 4.44 -15.71 21.07
CA PRO A 207 5.35 -15.22 22.11
C PRO A 207 6.53 -14.44 21.55
N ASP A 208 7.22 -14.97 20.52
CA ASP A 208 8.36 -14.32 19.88
C ASP A 208 8.00 -12.98 19.27
N PHE A 209 6.79 -12.88 18.68
CA PHE A 209 6.31 -11.63 18.09
C PHE A 209 6.09 -10.56 19.16
N ILE A 210 5.48 -10.93 20.29
CA ILE A 210 5.24 -10.02 21.42
C ILE A 210 6.57 -9.51 21.98
N GLU A 211 7.48 -10.44 22.31
CA GLU A 211 8.80 -10.10 22.86
C GLU A 211 9.57 -9.16 21.92
N GLY A 212 9.61 -9.50 20.62
CA GLY A 212 10.26 -8.68 19.62
C GLY A 212 9.67 -7.29 19.50
N LYS A 213 8.33 -7.15 19.50
CA LYS A 213 7.65 -5.85 19.42
C LYS A 213 7.86 -5.00 20.67
N LEU A 214 7.90 -5.60 21.83
CA LEU A 214 8.23 -4.89 23.06
C LEU A 214 9.69 -4.42 23.09
N ALA A 215 10.63 -5.24 22.63
CA ALA A 215 12.04 -4.88 22.50
C ALA A 215 12.25 -3.72 21.47
N GLU A 216 11.56 -3.75 20.32
CA GLU A 216 11.57 -2.63 19.37
C GLU A 216 11.06 -1.33 20.00
N ARG A 217 9.95 -1.39 20.76
CA ARG A 217 9.41 -0.26 21.50
C ARG A 217 10.43 0.30 22.49
N ASP A 218 11.03 -0.53 23.30
CA ASP A 218 11.97 -0.11 24.33
C ASP A 218 13.24 0.52 23.73
N THR A 219 13.76 -0.07 22.64
CA THR A 219 14.86 0.52 21.86
C THR A 219 14.51 1.90 21.31
N ARG A 220 13.28 2.07 20.78
CA ARG A 220 12.80 3.37 20.29
C ARG A 220 12.72 4.38 21.43
N HIS A 221 12.16 4.00 22.59
CA HIS A 221 12.07 4.90 23.75
C HIS A 221 13.46 5.36 24.21
N GLN A 222 14.45 4.46 24.28
CA GLN A 222 15.83 4.82 24.62
C GLN A 222 16.42 5.84 23.64
N ARG A 223 16.23 5.65 22.31
CA ARG A 223 16.71 6.60 21.28
C ARG A 223 16.06 7.96 21.43
N MET A 224 14.83 8.04 21.86
CA MET A 224 14.07 9.28 22.06
C MET A 224 14.30 9.92 23.43
N GLY A 225 15.28 9.43 24.21
CA GLY A 225 15.66 9.97 25.51
C GLY A 225 14.79 9.50 26.67
N ASP A 226 13.95 8.51 26.47
CA ASP A 226 13.08 7.82 27.46
C ASP A 226 12.24 8.75 28.37
N SER A 227 12.09 10.03 28.01
CA SER A 227 11.35 11.03 28.76
C SER A 227 9.98 11.33 28.14
N ARG A 228 8.96 11.47 29.00
CA ARG A 228 7.65 11.97 28.62
C ARG A 228 7.58 13.52 28.68
N TYR A 229 8.55 14.13 29.32
CA TYR A 229 8.57 15.57 29.60
C TYR A 229 9.53 16.29 28.65
N LEU A 230 9.18 16.32 27.37
CA LEU A 230 9.91 17.04 26.35
C LEU A 230 9.17 18.35 26.00
N LEU A 231 9.90 19.43 25.77
CA LEU A 231 9.32 20.70 25.34
C LEU A 231 8.62 20.57 23.97
N GLU A 232 9.17 19.75 23.09
CA GLU A 232 8.60 19.42 21.78
C GLU A 232 8.49 17.89 21.64
N PRO A 233 7.37 17.29 22.09
CA PRO A 233 7.21 15.84 22.04
C PRO A 233 7.05 15.33 20.60
N ASN A 234 7.78 14.26 20.25
CA ASN A 234 7.56 13.55 19.00
C ASN A 234 6.28 12.70 19.13
N VAL A 235 5.19 13.18 18.52
CA VAL A 235 3.86 12.52 18.58
C VAL A 235 3.83 11.15 17.89
N LYS A 236 4.81 10.83 17.03
CA LYS A 236 4.91 9.56 16.32
C LYS A 236 5.73 8.56 17.12
N ASP A 237 6.98 8.90 17.43
CA ASP A 237 7.99 7.94 17.93
C ASP A 237 8.28 8.10 19.43
N GLY A 238 7.86 9.21 20.05
CA GLY A 238 8.04 9.46 21.47
C GLY A 238 7.23 8.48 22.35
N LYS A 239 7.57 8.43 23.62
CA LYS A 239 6.90 7.58 24.63
C LYS A 239 5.44 7.98 24.78
N GLY A 240 4.51 7.05 24.56
CA GLY A 240 3.07 7.30 24.50
C GLY A 240 2.57 7.85 23.15
N GLY A 241 3.43 7.92 22.14
CA GLY A 241 3.08 8.36 20.79
C GLY A 241 2.39 7.27 19.94
N LEU A 242 2.10 7.60 18.68
CA LEU A 242 1.36 6.72 17.74
C LEU A 242 2.00 5.34 17.57
N ARG A 243 3.34 5.24 17.61
CA ARG A 243 4.04 3.96 17.48
C ARG A 243 3.78 3.01 18.65
N ASP A 244 3.51 3.53 19.84
CA ASP A 244 3.15 2.69 20.98
C ASP A 244 1.75 2.11 20.81
N LEU A 245 0.80 2.91 20.29
CA LEU A 245 -0.53 2.42 19.91
C LEU A 245 -0.45 1.38 18.79
N HIS A 246 0.37 1.62 17.77
CA HIS A 246 0.61 0.64 16.71
C HIS A 246 1.21 -0.66 17.26
N THR A 247 2.12 -0.60 18.23
CA THR A 247 2.68 -1.79 18.85
C THR A 247 1.59 -2.63 19.52
N LEU A 248 0.69 -2.01 20.27
CA LEU A 248 -0.46 -2.70 20.88
C LEU A 248 -1.41 -3.27 19.83
N PHE A 249 -1.72 -2.49 18.79
CA PHE A 249 -2.55 -2.92 17.67
C PHE A 249 -1.98 -4.15 16.97
N TRP A 250 -0.69 -4.15 16.65
CA TRP A 250 -0.03 -5.28 15.99
C TRP A 250 -0.03 -6.53 16.86
N ILE A 251 0.24 -6.40 18.16
CA ILE A 251 0.20 -7.52 19.11
C ILE A 251 -1.22 -8.09 19.18
N ALA A 252 -2.24 -7.24 19.34
CA ALA A 252 -3.63 -7.68 19.40
C ALA A 252 -4.06 -8.36 18.08
N LYS A 253 -3.77 -7.74 16.92
CA LYS A 253 -4.09 -8.32 15.61
C LYS A 253 -3.41 -9.66 15.40
N TYR A 254 -2.15 -9.80 15.83
CA TYR A 254 -1.39 -11.04 15.70
C TYR A 254 -1.94 -12.17 16.54
N LEU A 255 -2.31 -11.89 17.80
CA LEU A 255 -2.80 -12.90 18.74
C LEU A 255 -4.23 -13.34 18.45
N TYR A 256 -5.09 -12.37 18.15
CA TYR A 256 -6.53 -12.64 17.97
C TYR A 256 -6.92 -12.88 16.52
N GLN A 257 -6.01 -12.67 15.56
CA GLN A 257 -6.24 -12.86 14.12
C GLN A 257 -7.51 -12.13 13.62
N VAL A 258 -7.75 -10.92 14.13
CA VAL A 258 -8.88 -10.07 13.75
C VAL A 258 -8.44 -8.99 12.78
N ASP A 259 -9.30 -8.66 11.83
CA ASP A 259 -9.01 -7.57 10.88
C ASP A 259 -9.23 -6.20 11.50
N ASP A 260 -10.16 -6.09 12.45
CA ASP A 260 -10.46 -4.89 13.22
C ASP A 260 -10.32 -5.19 14.72
N VAL A 261 -9.39 -4.50 15.39
CA VAL A 261 -9.12 -4.67 16.82
C VAL A 261 -10.21 -3.99 17.70
N ALA A 262 -11.09 -3.20 17.09
CA ALA A 262 -12.23 -2.58 17.78
C ALA A 262 -13.44 -3.53 17.96
N GLN A 263 -13.38 -4.73 17.38
CA GLN A 263 -14.35 -5.81 17.62
C GLN A 263 -13.95 -6.66 18.81
#